data_b80ada60eb18d7b3a93d62d72a4cd499
#
_entry.id   b80ada60eb18d7b3a93d62d72a4cd499
#
_cell.length_a   1.000
_cell.length_b   1.000
_cell.length_c   1.000
_cell.angle_alpha   90.00
_cell.angle_beta   90.00
_cell.angle_gamma   90.00
#
_symmetry.space_group_name_H-M   'P 1'
#
loop_
_entity.id
_entity.type
_entity.pdbx_description
1 polymer ?
#
loop_
_entity_poly.entity_id
_entity_poly.type
_entity_poly.pdbx_seq_one_letter_code
_entity_poly.pdbx_strand_id
1 'polypeptide(L)'
;MKKAVSMFLAAALAVGTFAGCGSSADTGSTGSAASTESGSTDSAAADGSVFKIGGIGPTTGAAAIYGSAVMNAAQIAVDEINEAGGINGYQVEFKAEDDQSDAEKSVNAYNSLKDWGMQVLMGTVTTTPCIAVADKTAADNMFQITPVSISLLRHISRSE
;
A
#
# COMPACT_ATOMS: atom_id res chain seq x y z
N MET A 1 -35.02 -31.51 1.53
CA MET A 1 -35.87 -31.04 2.62
C MET A 1 -35.39 -29.60 2.88
N LYS A 2 -36.00 -28.61 2.21
CA LYS A 2 -37.16 -27.81 2.67
C LYS A 2 -36.91 -27.18 4.02
N LYS A 3 -36.71 -25.85 4.00
CA LYS A 3 -37.44 -24.76 4.71
C LYS A 3 -36.52 -23.58 4.74
N ALA A 4 -36.61 -22.49 3.98
CA ALA A 4 -37.70 -21.50 3.86
C ALA A 4 -37.88 -20.61 5.09
N VAL A 5 -37.79 -19.31 4.81
CA VAL A 5 -38.55 -18.18 5.33
C VAL A 5 -38.09 -17.55 6.64
N SER A 6 -37.60 -16.31 6.61
CA SER A 6 -38.39 -15.22 7.19
C SER A 6 -37.91 -13.84 6.77
N MET A 7 -38.80 -13.09 6.25
CA MET A 7 -38.94 -11.73 5.80
C MET A 7 -39.52 -10.89 6.97
N PHE A 8 -38.95 -9.75 7.30
CA PHE A 8 -39.58 -8.60 8.00
C PHE A 8 -38.72 -7.37 7.68
N LEU A 9 -39.04 -6.43 6.87
CA LEU A 9 -40.09 -5.41 6.77
C LEU A 9 -40.31 -4.53 8.00
N ALA A 10 -39.88 -3.25 7.89
CA ALA A 10 -40.50 -2.00 8.37
C ALA A 10 -39.45 -0.89 8.38
N ALA A 11 -39.42 0.09 7.54
CA ALA A 11 -40.17 1.33 7.38
C ALA A 11 -40.20 2.24 8.64
N ALA A 12 -39.53 3.41 8.58
CA ALA A 12 -40.04 4.66 9.14
C ALA A 12 -39.25 5.86 8.62
N LEU A 13 -39.95 6.74 7.96
CA LEU A 13 -39.61 8.11 7.57
C LEU A 13 -39.45 9.02 8.80
N ALA A 14 -38.51 9.98 8.72
CA ALA A 14 -38.69 11.26 9.40
C ALA A 14 -38.05 12.38 8.57
N VAL A 15 -38.89 13.14 7.93
CA VAL A 15 -38.66 14.42 7.30
C VAL A 15 -38.57 15.47 8.42
N GLY A 16 -37.50 16.30 8.40
CA GLY A 16 -37.32 17.43 9.26
C GLY A 16 -36.74 18.61 8.50
N THR A 17 -37.64 19.38 7.88
CA THR A 17 -37.35 20.71 7.32
C THR A 17 -37.22 21.73 8.43
N PHE A 18 -36.11 22.46 8.50
CA PHE A 18 -36.08 23.75 9.19
C PHE A 18 -35.58 24.83 8.24
N ALA A 19 -36.55 25.59 7.76
CA ALA A 19 -36.30 26.91 7.17
C ALA A 19 -36.36 27.93 8.31
N GLY A 20 -35.39 28.80 8.42
CA GLY A 20 -35.33 29.91 9.36
C GLY A 20 -34.58 31.07 8.75
N CYS A 21 -35.29 31.95 8.05
CA CYS A 21 -34.83 33.28 7.63
C CYS A 21 -34.91 34.23 8.82
N GLY A 22 -33.91 35.10 9.01
CA GLY A 22 -33.96 36.19 9.98
C GLY A 22 -32.87 37.19 9.73
N SER A 23 -33.21 38.31 9.08
CA SER A 23 -32.38 39.53 8.88
C SER A 23 -32.19 40.31 10.16
N SER A 24 -31.03 40.91 10.37
CA SER A 24 -30.80 42.37 10.56
C SER A 24 -29.49 42.68 11.26
N ALA A 25 -28.65 43.43 10.56
CA ALA A 25 -27.72 44.51 10.90
C ALA A 25 -27.26 44.72 12.37
N ASP A 26 -25.99 44.85 12.67
CA ASP A 26 -25.17 46.07 12.72
C ASP A 26 -23.86 45.82 13.51
N THR A 27 -22.77 46.41 12.99
CA THR A 27 -21.60 47.02 13.61
C THR A 27 -20.69 46.28 14.59
N GLY A 28 -19.43 46.06 14.15
CA GLY A 28 -18.26 46.46 14.90
C GLY A 28 -17.34 45.41 15.48
N SER A 29 -16.11 45.45 15.00
CA SER A 29 -14.84 45.21 15.71
C SER A 29 -14.18 43.83 15.63
N THR A 30 -13.12 43.82 14.81
CA THR A 30 -11.83 43.14 14.95
C THR A 30 -11.71 41.95 15.88
N GLY A 31 -11.45 40.79 15.28
CA GLY A 31 -10.96 39.60 15.96
C GLY A 31 -10.51 38.59 14.94
N SER A 32 -9.19 38.53 14.70
CA SER A 32 -8.55 37.51 13.88
C SER A 32 -8.84 36.12 14.43
N ALA A 33 -9.63 35.33 13.74
CA ALA A 33 -9.77 33.91 13.99
C ALA A 33 -9.43 33.16 12.71
N ALA A 34 -8.39 32.36 12.82
CA ALA A 34 -7.90 31.46 11.80
C ALA A 34 -9.03 30.55 11.31
N SER A 35 -9.40 30.70 10.05
CA SER A 35 -10.26 29.75 9.34
C SER A 35 -9.47 28.46 9.14
N THR A 36 -9.83 27.44 9.92
CA THR A 36 -9.46 26.08 9.59
C THR A 36 -10.29 25.70 8.36
N GLU A 37 -9.69 25.81 7.18
CA GLU A 37 -10.23 25.18 5.98
C GLU A 37 -10.25 23.68 6.21
N SER A 38 -11.42 23.15 6.46
CA SER A 38 -11.72 21.74 6.30
C SER A 38 -11.63 21.45 4.80
N GLY A 39 -10.44 21.10 4.35
CA GLY A 39 -10.23 20.61 3.00
C GLY A 39 -11.05 19.33 2.84
N SER A 40 -12.18 19.43 2.17
CA SER A 40 -12.82 18.29 1.53
C SER A 40 -11.79 17.75 0.54
N THR A 41 -11.07 16.70 0.91
CA THR A 41 -10.35 15.88 -0.06
C THR A 41 -11.42 15.23 -0.91
N ASP A 42 -11.66 15.86 -2.06
CA ASP A 42 -12.36 15.25 -3.16
C ASP A 42 -11.57 13.99 -3.50
N SER A 43 -12.10 12.84 -3.12
CA SER A 43 -11.55 11.54 -3.50
C SER A 43 -11.78 11.43 -5.00
N ALA A 44 -10.84 11.95 -5.78
CA ALA A 44 -10.78 11.67 -7.20
C ALA A 44 -10.77 10.16 -7.35
N ALA A 45 -11.86 9.59 -7.84
CA ALA A 45 -11.93 8.18 -8.17
C ALA A 45 -10.73 7.88 -9.08
N ALA A 46 -9.87 6.98 -8.63
CA ALA A 46 -8.72 6.55 -9.40
C ALA A 46 -9.20 6.07 -10.77
N ASP A 47 -8.56 6.54 -11.82
CA ASP A 47 -8.89 6.28 -13.23
C ASP A 47 -8.68 4.80 -13.67
N GLY A 48 -8.76 3.84 -12.73
CA GLY A 48 -8.42 2.43 -12.94
C GLY A 48 -6.93 2.12 -12.78
N SER A 49 -6.12 3.09 -12.38
CA SER A 49 -4.71 2.89 -12.06
C SER A 49 -4.55 1.97 -10.85
N VAL A 50 -3.57 1.08 -10.90
CA VAL A 50 -3.22 0.18 -9.81
C VAL A 50 -1.88 0.59 -9.21
N PHE A 51 -1.72 0.38 -7.91
CA PHE A 51 -0.45 0.54 -7.21
C PHE A 51 0.30 -0.79 -7.20
N LYS A 52 1.45 -0.85 -7.88
CA LYS A 52 2.19 -2.10 -8.10
C LYS A 52 3.31 -2.27 -7.09
N ILE A 53 3.25 -3.36 -6.32
CA ILE A 53 4.28 -3.76 -5.36
C ILE A 53 4.98 -5.01 -5.88
N GLY A 54 6.30 -4.94 -6.05
CA GLY A 54 7.12 -6.09 -6.37
C GLY A 54 7.61 -6.80 -5.12
N GLY A 55 7.61 -8.13 -5.11
CA GLY A 55 8.19 -8.96 -4.06
C GLY A 55 9.36 -9.78 -4.57
N ILE A 56 10.49 -9.83 -3.85
CA ILE A 56 11.62 -10.71 -4.17
C ILE A 56 12.01 -11.50 -2.93
N GLY A 57 12.09 -12.82 -3.09
CA GLY A 57 12.56 -13.70 -2.03
C GLY A 57 12.59 -15.15 -2.46
N PRO A 58 13.28 -16.02 -1.70
CA PRO A 58 13.41 -17.42 -2.05
C PRO A 58 12.10 -18.17 -1.79
N THR A 59 11.38 -18.52 -2.85
CA THR A 59 10.20 -19.39 -2.78
C THR A 59 10.56 -20.84 -3.08
N THR A 60 11.78 -21.08 -3.59
CA THR A 60 12.38 -22.40 -3.77
C THR A 60 13.77 -22.47 -3.15
N GLY A 61 14.32 -23.69 -3.01
CA GLY A 61 15.65 -23.92 -2.42
C GLY A 61 15.67 -23.95 -0.88
N ALA A 62 16.87 -23.83 -0.29
CA ALA A 62 17.10 -24.08 1.12
C ALA A 62 16.40 -23.07 2.07
N ALA A 63 16.20 -21.85 1.62
CA ALA A 63 15.55 -20.79 2.37
C ALA A 63 14.06 -20.58 2.02
N ALA A 64 13.47 -21.48 1.24
CA ALA A 64 12.10 -21.35 0.74
C ALA A 64 11.04 -21.15 1.83
N ILE A 65 11.24 -21.76 2.99
CA ILE A 65 10.31 -21.62 4.12
C ILE A 65 10.16 -20.17 4.57
N TYR A 66 11.26 -19.41 4.55
CA TYR A 66 11.23 -17.98 4.95
C TYR A 66 10.62 -17.11 3.86
N GLY A 67 11.06 -17.31 2.61
CA GLY A 67 10.56 -16.53 1.48
C GLY A 67 9.08 -16.77 1.21
N SER A 68 8.65 -18.02 1.19
CA SER A 68 7.23 -18.35 0.99
C SER A 68 6.34 -17.77 2.09
N ALA A 69 6.78 -17.79 3.35
CA ALA A 69 6.03 -17.19 4.45
C ALA A 69 5.86 -15.68 4.26
N VAL A 70 6.93 -14.98 3.86
CA VAL A 70 6.90 -13.53 3.60
C VAL A 70 5.99 -13.20 2.42
N MET A 71 6.11 -13.93 1.30
CA MET A 71 5.30 -13.67 0.10
C MET A 71 3.81 -13.95 0.35
N ASN A 72 3.49 -15.03 1.08
CA ASN A 72 2.11 -15.32 1.45
C ASN A 72 1.52 -14.25 2.39
N ALA A 73 2.30 -13.78 3.36
CA ALA A 73 1.86 -12.70 4.25
C ALA A 73 1.62 -11.40 3.48
N ALA A 74 2.49 -11.08 2.52
CA ALA A 74 2.31 -9.91 1.66
C ALA A 74 1.05 -10.00 0.80
N GLN A 75 0.75 -11.18 0.23
CA GLN A 75 -0.47 -11.37 -0.54
C GLN A 75 -1.72 -11.19 0.33
N ILE A 76 -1.75 -11.77 1.53
CA ILE A 76 -2.86 -11.59 2.48
C ILE A 76 -3.07 -10.10 2.80
N ALA A 77 -2.00 -9.37 3.08
CA ALA A 77 -2.09 -7.94 3.36
C ALA A 77 -2.62 -7.14 2.15
N VAL A 78 -2.22 -7.50 0.94
CA VAL A 78 -2.73 -6.87 -0.28
C VAL A 78 -4.22 -7.16 -0.48
N ASP A 79 -4.65 -8.37 -0.23
CA ASP A 79 -6.05 -8.75 -0.34
C ASP A 79 -6.90 -7.96 0.67
N GLU A 80 -6.47 -7.86 1.94
CA GLU A 80 -7.13 -7.06 2.98
C GLU A 80 -7.18 -5.56 2.62
N ILE A 81 -6.09 -5.00 2.09
CA ILE A 81 -6.06 -3.60 1.63
C ILE A 81 -7.06 -3.38 0.50
N ASN A 82 -7.13 -4.30 -0.46
CA ASN A 82 -8.03 -4.20 -1.60
C ASN A 82 -9.50 -4.36 -1.17
N GLU A 83 -9.80 -5.25 -0.24
CA GLU A 83 -11.14 -5.41 0.34
C GLU A 83 -11.58 -4.13 1.08
N ALA A 84 -10.64 -3.42 1.71
CA ALA A 84 -10.90 -2.14 2.36
C ALA A 84 -11.03 -0.95 1.38
N GLY A 85 -10.92 -1.17 0.07
CA GLY A 85 -11.04 -0.15 -0.97
C GLY A 85 -9.70 0.37 -1.53
N GLY A 86 -8.60 -0.29 -1.20
CA GLY A 86 -7.27 0.05 -1.69
C GLY A 86 -6.59 1.20 -0.93
N ILE A 87 -5.50 1.71 -1.47
CA ILE A 87 -4.75 2.84 -0.91
C ILE A 87 -5.21 4.13 -1.62
N ASN A 88 -5.90 5.00 -0.92
CA ASN A 88 -6.48 6.22 -1.50
C ASN A 88 -7.36 5.96 -2.75
N GLY A 89 -8.08 4.83 -2.75
CA GLY A 89 -8.92 4.41 -3.88
C GLY A 89 -8.18 3.65 -4.99
N TYR A 90 -6.86 3.51 -4.92
CA TYR A 90 -6.08 2.69 -5.85
C TYR A 90 -6.03 1.24 -5.35
N GLN A 91 -6.38 0.31 -6.22
CA GLN A 91 -6.16 -1.11 -5.94
C GLN A 91 -4.68 -1.43 -5.94
N VAL A 92 -4.25 -2.37 -5.11
CA VAL A 92 -2.87 -2.83 -5.03
C VAL A 92 -2.73 -4.12 -5.82
N GLU A 93 -1.71 -4.18 -6.67
CA GLU A 93 -1.32 -5.40 -7.37
C GLU A 93 0.05 -5.85 -6.84
N PHE A 94 0.16 -7.11 -6.46
CA PHE A 94 1.38 -7.71 -5.93
C PHE A 94 1.92 -8.78 -6.87
N LYS A 95 3.20 -8.70 -7.19
CA LYS A 95 3.89 -9.72 -7.99
C LYS A 95 5.16 -10.14 -7.28
N ALA A 96 5.28 -11.46 -7.01
CA ALA A 96 6.47 -12.05 -6.39
C ALA A 96 7.35 -12.76 -7.42
N GLU A 97 8.67 -12.65 -7.23
CA GLU A 97 9.70 -13.35 -8.02
C GLU A 97 10.61 -14.14 -7.08
N ASP A 98 10.98 -15.36 -7.51
CA ASP A 98 11.87 -16.27 -6.78
C ASP A 98 13.33 -15.95 -7.06
N ASP A 99 14.09 -15.64 -6.03
CA ASP A 99 15.53 -15.39 -6.13
C ASP A 99 16.39 -16.57 -5.69
N GLN A 100 15.83 -17.61 -5.12
CA GLN A 100 16.54 -18.78 -4.57
C GLN A 100 17.68 -18.40 -3.61
N SER A 101 17.62 -17.24 -2.97
CA SER A 101 18.72 -16.64 -2.18
C SER A 101 20.01 -16.38 -2.96
N ASP A 102 19.93 -16.22 -4.28
CA ASP A 102 21.03 -15.95 -5.17
C ASP A 102 21.05 -14.48 -5.60
N ALA A 103 22.22 -13.83 -5.53
CA ALA A 103 22.36 -12.40 -5.80
C ALA A 103 22.08 -12.04 -7.27
N GLU A 104 22.51 -12.87 -8.22
CA GLU A 104 22.32 -12.61 -9.64
C GLU A 104 20.85 -12.79 -10.03
N LYS A 105 20.20 -13.86 -9.52
CA LYS A 105 18.77 -14.08 -9.71
C LYS A 105 17.93 -12.95 -9.11
N SER A 106 18.34 -12.43 -7.96
CA SER A 106 17.64 -11.28 -7.34
C SER A 106 17.72 -10.03 -8.19
N VAL A 107 18.86 -9.73 -8.79
CA VAL A 107 19.02 -8.61 -9.73
C VAL A 107 18.16 -8.82 -10.99
N ASN A 108 18.09 -10.04 -11.51
CA ASN A 108 17.23 -10.36 -12.64
C ASN A 108 15.74 -10.22 -12.29
N ALA A 109 15.34 -10.71 -11.11
CA ALA A 109 14.00 -10.54 -10.57
C ALA A 109 13.62 -9.06 -10.40
N TYR A 110 14.55 -8.25 -9.88
CA TYR A 110 14.38 -6.81 -9.79
C TYR A 110 14.11 -6.16 -11.16
N ASN A 111 14.91 -6.48 -12.16
CA ASN A 111 14.73 -5.95 -13.50
C ASN A 111 13.36 -6.37 -14.08
N SER A 112 12.96 -7.64 -13.91
CA SER A 112 11.64 -8.14 -14.34
C SER A 112 10.49 -7.37 -13.71
N LEU A 113 10.57 -7.12 -12.40
CA LEU A 113 9.55 -6.35 -11.67
C LEU A 113 9.54 -4.87 -12.05
N LYS A 114 10.70 -4.28 -12.31
CA LYS A 114 10.81 -2.91 -12.82
C LYS A 114 10.17 -2.78 -14.20
N ASP A 115 10.42 -3.72 -15.12
CA ASP A 115 9.81 -3.75 -16.44
C ASP A 115 8.29 -3.97 -16.38
N TRP A 116 7.80 -4.70 -15.37
CA TRP A 116 6.37 -4.81 -15.09
C TRP A 116 5.76 -3.49 -14.56
N GLY A 117 6.58 -2.55 -14.14
CA GLY A 117 6.18 -1.24 -13.67
C GLY A 117 5.92 -1.16 -12.17
N MET A 118 6.66 -1.94 -11.36
CA MET A 118 6.57 -1.81 -9.89
C MET A 118 6.95 -0.40 -9.43
N GLN A 119 6.30 0.06 -8.36
CA GLN A 119 6.51 1.37 -7.75
C GLN A 119 7.21 1.27 -6.40
N VAL A 120 7.11 0.13 -5.74
CA VAL A 120 7.76 -0.19 -4.47
C VAL A 120 8.25 -1.62 -4.49
N LEU A 121 9.45 -1.86 -3.97
CA LEU A 121 10.00 -3.19 -3.78
C LEU A 121 9.90 -3.63 -2.32
N MET A 122 9.25 -4.77 -2.09
CA MET A 122 9.30 -5.51 -0.84
C MET A 122 10.27 -6.69 -0.99
N GLY A 123 11.40 -6.61 -0.35
CA GLY A 123 12.45 -7.64 -0.47
C GLY A 123 13.85 -7.03 -0.53
N THR A 124 14.86 -7.83 -0.63
CA THR A 124 14.80 -9.31 -0.65
C THR A 124 14.72 -9.89 0.77
N VAL A 125 14.39 -11.18 0.91
CA VAL A 125 14.25 -11.83 2.22
C VAL A 125 15.61 -12.21 2.82
N THR A 126 16.61 -12.49 2.00
CA THR A 126 17.96 -12.89 2.45
C THR A 126 19.00 -11.82 2.19
N THR A 127 20.07 -11.80 3.02
CA THR A 127 21.01 -10.68 3.10
C THR A 127 21.84 -10.47 1.82
N THR A 128 22.43 -11.52 1.25
CA THR A 128 23.28 -11.40 0.05
C THR A 128 22.50 -10.85 -1.15
N PRO A 129 21.33 -11.37 -1.51
CA PRO A 129 20.40 -10.77 -2.44
C PRO A 129 20.04 -9.32 -2.13
N CYS A 130 19.76 -9.02 -0.86
CA CYS A 130 19.37 -7.67 -0.45
C CYS A 130 20.46 -6.63 -0.77
N ILE A 131 21.73 -6.96 -0.49
CA ILE A 131 22.86 -6.08 -0.81
C ILE A 131 22.98 -5.88 -2.32
N ALA A 132 22.88 -6.97 -3.11
CA ALA A 132 23.00 -6.89 -4.56
C ALA A 132 21.88 -6.05 -5.22
N VAL A 133 20.66 -6.10 -4.67
CA VAL A 133 19.52 -5.33 -5.17
C VAL A 133 19.56 -3.88 -4.66
N ALA A 134 20.09 -3.62 -3.46
CA ALA A 134 20.17 -2.27 -2.88
C ALA A 134 20.92 -1.28 -3.78
N ASP A 135 22.01 -1.70 -4.42
CA ASP A 135 22.75 -0.85 -5.36
C ASP A 135 21.91 -0.48 -6.60
N LYS A 136 21.02 -1.38 -7.03
CA LYS A 136 20.11 -1.15 -8.16
C LYS A 136 18.97 -0.23 -7.78
N THR A 137 18.34 -0.48 -6.64
CA THR A 137 17.24 0.37 -6.14
C THR A 137 17.72 1.79 -5.87
N ALA A 138 18.93 1.95 -5.31
CA ALA A 138 19.54 3.27 -5.10
C ALA A 138 19.79 4.02 -6.41
N ALA A 139 20.33 3.34 -7.43
CA ALA A 139 20.57 3.94 -8.75
C ALA A 139 19.27 4.36 -9.46
N ASP A 140 18.19 3.60 -9.26
CA ASP A 140 16.88 3.85 -9.87
C ASP A 140 15.97 4.75 -9.02
N ASN A 141 16.40 5.21 -7.84
CA ASN A 141 15.57 5.89 -6.83
C ASN A 141 14.31 5.10 -6.46
N MET A 142 14.41 3.76 -6.47
CA MET A 142 13.33 2.85 -6.12
C MET A 142 13.26 2.67 -4.61
N PHE A 143 12.09 2.90 -4.01
CA PHE A 143 11.89 2.60 -2.60
C PHE A 143 11.91 1.09 -2.36
N GLN A 144 12.78 0.64 -1.44
CA GLN A 144 12.92 -0.75 -1.04
C GLN A 144 12.68 -0.91 0.46
N ILE A 145 11.86 -1.87 0.83
CA ILE A 145 11.66 -2.31 2.20
C ILE A 145 12.02 -3.79 2.33
N THR A 146 12.89 -4.14 3.28
CA THR A 146 13.28 -5.53 3.49
C THR A 146 12.69 -6.07 4.78
N PRO A 147 11.98 -7.22 4.74
CA PRO A 147 11.31 -7.76 5.91
C PRO A 147 12.25 -8.40 6.94
N VAL A 148 13.45 -8.84 6.53
CA VAL A 148 14.31 -9.70 7.38
C VAL A 148 15.79 -9.31 7.40
N SER A 149 16.30 -8.45 6.53
CA SER A 149 17.74 -8.19 6.43
C SER A 149 18.26 -7.22 7.50
N ILE A 150 19.15 -7.69 8.37
CA ILE A 150 19.79 -6.88 9.44
C ILE A 150 21.06 -6.18 8.94
N SER A 151 21.62 -6.56 7.78
CA SER A 151 22.96 -6.14 7.32
C SER A 151 22.97 -4.83 6.55
N LEU A 152 21.83 -4.28 6.16
CA LEU A 152 21.75 -3.05 5.36
C LEU A 152 22.32 -1.82 6.08
N LEU A 153 22.16 -1.78 7.41
CA LEU A 153 22.65 -0.68 8.25
C LEU A 153 24.18 -0.59 8.30
N ARG A 154 24.91 -1.67 7.98
CA ARG A 154 26.38 -1.67 7.95
C ARG A 154 26.95 -1.15 6.63
N HIS A 155 26.18 -1.16 5.56
CA HIS A 155 26.66 -0.73 4.24
C HIS A 155 26.56 0.78 4.08
N ILE A 156 25.52 1.38 4.62
CA ILE A 156 25.32 2.85 4.58
C ILE A 156 26.35 3.61 5.42
N SER A 157 26.83 3.01 6.53
CA SER A 157 27.86 3.67 7.36
C SER A 157 29.31 3.49 6.89
N ARG A 158 29.55 2.83 5.75
CA ARG A 158 30.89 2.61 5.19
C ARG A 158 31.22 3.50 3.98
N SER A 159 30.26 4.29 3.52
CA SER A 159 30.44 5.21 2.37
C SER A 159 30.68 6.67 2.76
N GLU A 160 31.08 6.93 4.03
CA GLU A 160 31.61 8.22 4.47
C GLU A 160 33.14 8.19 4.61
#